data_63fc50a54df5306ac07cc78f5bd15553
#
_entry.id   63fc50a54df5306ac07cc78f5bd15553
#
_cell.length_a   1.000
_cell.length_b   1.000
_cell.length_c   1.000
_cell.angle_alpha   90.00
_cell.angle_beta   90.00
_cell.angle_gamma   90.00
#
_symmetry.space_group_name_H-M   'P 1'
#
loop_
_entity.id
_entity.type
_entity.pdbx_description
1 polymer ?
#
loop_
_entity_poly.entity_id
_entity_poly.type
_entity_poly.pdbx_seq_one_letter_code
_entity_poly.pdbx_strand_id
1 'polypeptide(L)'
;ALYGTNTRFRDQLKAGDSIVIKGMTHVVSNIPSQTLLYVAPDFRGVVAVSGAKASLVQDKRTRQQDFNLDKMDGTGPSGYNLDITKMQMIGIQYSWYGAGFIDYMVRGADGNFIFCHRIRNSNINTEAYMRSGNLPVRYEVTNEGVVGRLAEDVNNTQTTITLDSIENFPTEGTV
;
A
#
# COMPACT_ATOMS: atom_id res chain seq x y z
N ALA A 1 -4.17 -25.07 6.22
CA ALA A 1 -4.84 -25.59 5.03
C ALA A 1 -6.21 -24.95 4.86
N LEU A 2 -6.64 -24.70 3.61
CA LEU A 2 -7.96 -24.22 3.24
C LEU A 2 -8.60 -25.21 2.27
N TYR A 3 -9.84 -25.59 2.58
CA TYR A 3 -10.63 -26.48 1.76
C TYR A 3 -11.72 -25.69 1.03
N GLY A 4 -11.84 -25.89 -0.26
CA GLY A 4 -12.83 -25.24 -1.11
C GLY A 4 -13.93 -26.22 -1.56
N THR A 5 -15.16 -25.71 -1.67
CA THR A 5 -16.28 -26.43 -2.30
C THR A 5 -16.58 -25.78 -3.63
N ASN A 6 -16.59 -26.55 -4.71
CA ASN A 6 -16.77 -26.07 -6.09
C ASN A 6 -15.74 -25.02 -6.52
N THR A 7 -14.52 -25.13 -6.00
CA THR A 7 -13.41 -24.23 -6.33
C THR A 7 -12.57 -24.78 -7.49
N ARG A 8 -11.78 -23.91 -8.13
CA ARG A 8 -10.81 -24.26 -9.17
C ARG A 8 -9.46 -23.61 -8.84
N PHE A 9 -8.93 -23.95 -7.67
CA PHE A 9 -7.74 -23.29 -7.13
C PHE A 9 -6.53 -23.34 -8.06
N ARG A 10 -6.27 -24.50 -8.71
CA ARG A 10 -5.15 -24.63 -9.64
C ARG A 10 -5.29 -23.81 -10.92
N ASP A 11 -6.53 -23.51 -11.32
CA ASP A 11 -6.81 -22.75 -12.54
C ASP A 11 -6.80 -21.24 -12.26
N GLN A 12 -7.09 -20.84 -11.02
CA GLN A 12 -7.32 -19.45 -10.63
C GLN A 12 -6.18 -18.83 -9.83
N LEU A 13 -5.34 -19.66 -9.20
CA LEU A 13 -4.30 -19.22 -8.27
C LEU A 13 -2.99 -19.94 -8.57
N LYS A 14 -1.90 -19.33 -8.15
CA LYS A 14 -0.55 -19.91 -8.14
C LYS A 14 0.14 -19.66 -6.80
N ALA A 15 1.16 -20.45 -6.50
CA ALA A 15 2.00 -20.21 -5.34
C ALA A 15 2.64 -18.82 -5.43
N GLY A 16 2.63 -18.09 -4.33
CA GLY A 16 3.07 -16.69 -4.23
C GLY A 16 1.95 -15.66 -4.39
N ASP A 17 0.76 -16.04 -4.84
CA ASP A 17 -0.37 -15.12 -4.92
C ASP A 17 -0.81 -14.67 -3.53
N SER A 18 -1.13 -13.40 -3.39
CA SER A 18 -1.77 -12.86 -2.19
C SER A 18 -3.29 -12.97 -2.32
N ILE A 19 -3.93 -13.56 -1.33
CA ILE A 19 -5.39 -13.69 -1.26
C ILE A 19 -5.93 -13.10 0.03
N VAL A 20 -7.13 -12.57 -0.02
CA VAL A 20 -7.86 -12.08 1.16
C VAL A 20 -9.00 -13.03 1.46
N ILE A 21 -9.04 -13.52 2.69
CA ILE A 21 -10.12 -14.35 3.22
C ILE A 21 -10.62 -13.72 4.50
N LYS A 22 -11.89 -13.37 4.57
CA LYS A 22 -12.51 -12.71 5.74
C LYS A 22 -11.72 -11.49 6.25
N GLY A 23 -11.20 -10.69 5.33
CA GLY A 23 -10.43 -9.48 5.65
C GLY A 23 -8.98 -9.72 6.05
N MET A 24 -8.52 -10.98 6.11
CA MET A 24 -7.13 -11.31 6.40
C MET A 24 -6.38 -11.66 5.11
N THR A 25 -5.21 -11.06 4.94
CA THR A 25 -4.33 -11.33 3.78
C THR A 25 -3.42 -12.50 4.09
N HIS A 26 -3.34 -13.42 3.13
CA HIS A 26 -2.49 -14.60 3.17
C HIS A 26 -1.77 -14.75 1.83
N VAL A 27 -0.61 -15.38 1.85
CA VAL A 27 0.10 -15.78 0.63
C VAL A 27 -0.15 -17.27 0.39
N VAL A 28 -0.50 -17.62 -0.84
CA VAL A 28 -0.65 -19.01 -1.25
C VAL A 28 0.72 -19.68 -1.26
N SER A 29 0.91 -20.69 -0.42
CA SER A 29 2.19 -21.42 -0.34
C SER A 29 2.22 -22.65 -1.26
N ASN A 30 1.09 -23.35 -1.40
CA ASN A 30 0.98 -24.53 -2.26
C ASN A 30 -0.48 -24.83 -2.62
N ILE A 31 -0.72 -25.45 -3.78
CA ILE A 31 -2.05 -25.83 -4.28
C ILE A 31 -2.05 -27.31 -4.68
N PRO A 32 -2.24 -28.23 -3.73
CA PRO A 32 -2.23 -29.65 -4.03
C PRO A 32 -3.37 -30.13 -4.93
N SER A 33 -4.54 -29.47 -4.91
CA SER A 33 -5.69 -29.85 -5.73
C SER A 33 -6.59 -28.64 -6.05
N GLN A 34 -7.64 -28.88 -6.83
CA GLN A 34 -8.66 -27.86 -7.14
C GLN A 34 -9.45 -27.40 -5.91
N THR A 35 -9.45 -28.19 -4.86
CA THR A 35 -10.23 -27.96 -3.66
C THR A 35 -9.39 -27.84 -2.38
N LEU A 36 -8.06 -27.86 -2.49
CA LEU A 36 -7.15 -27.72 -1.37
C LEU A 36 -6.02 -26.75 -1.69
N LEU A 37 -5.80 -25.80 -0.82
CA LEU A 37 -4.63 -24.91 -0.87
C LEU A 37 -4.06 -24.68 0.54
N TYR A 38 -2.77 -24.37 0.60
CA TYR A 38 -2.06 -23.96 1.80
C TYR A 38 -1.70 -22.48 1.70
N VAL A 39 -1.76 -21.78 2.81
CA VAL A 39 -1.45 -20.35 2.92
C VAL A 39 -0.48 -20.07 4.07
N ALA A 40 0.22 -18.97 3.96
CA ALA A 40 1.09 -18.41 4.99
C ALA A 40 0.74 -16.92 5.18
N PRO A 41 0.70 -16.38 6.41
CA PRO A 41 0.64 -17.14 7.67
C PRO A 41 -0.60 -18.01 7.76
N ASP A 42 -0.59 -18.95 8.72
CA ASP A 42 -1.75 -19.80 8.93
C ASP A 42 -3.00 -19.00 9.25
N PHE A 43 -4.15 -19.47 8.74
CA PHE A 43 -5.43 -18.82 9.00
C PHE A 43 -5.75 -18.91 10.52
N ARG A 44 -5.83 -17.75 11.15
CA ARG A 44 -6.19 -17.61 12.56
C ARG A 44 -7.68 -17.32 12.68
N GLY A 45 -8.50 -18.34 12.69
CA GLY A 45 -9.95 -18.15 12.81
C GLY A 45 -10.67 -19.46 13.07
N VAL A 46 -11.93 -19.39 13.49
CA VAL A 46 -12.81 -20.54 13.71
C VAL A 46 -13.11 -21.23 12.39
N VAL A 47 -12.95 -22.51 12.40
CA VAL A 47 -12.56 -23.41 11.33
C VAL A 47 -13.66 -23.80 10.37
N ALA A 48 -14.90 -23.52 10.52
CA ALA A 48 -15.92 -23.97 9.58
C ALA A 48 -16.86 -22.86 9.19
N VAL A 49 -16.53 -22.13 8.15
CA VAL A 49 -17.47 -21.19 7.56
C VAL A 49 -17.73 -21.62 6.14
N SER A 50 -18.85 -22.26 5.91
CA SER A 50 -19.34 -22.50 4.56
C SER A 50 -19.63 -21.14 3.91
N GLY A 51 -19.27 -20.98 2.63
CA GLY A 51 -19.56 -19.77 1.87
C GLY A 51 -18.57 -18.61 2.06
N ALA A 52 -17.42 -18.79 2.72
CA ALA A 52 -16.37 -17.79 2.72
C ALA A 52 -15.78 -17.63 1.31
N LYS A 53 -15.72 -16.39 0.82
CA LYS A 53 -15.08 -16.07 -0.46
C LYS A 53 -13.60 -15.73 -0.22
N ALA A 54 -12.72 -16.26 -1.06
CA ALA A 54 -11.35 -15.80 -1.20
C ALA A 54 -11.26 -14.84 -2.38
N SER A 55 -10.51 -13.76 -2.23
CA SER A 55 -10.28 -12.78 -3.28
C SER A 55 -8.80 -12.70 -3.57
N LEU A 56 -8.42 -12.77 -4.84
CA LEU A 56 -7.06 -12.53 -5.27
C LEU A 56 -6.73 -11.05 -5.16
N VAL A 57 -5.60 -10.74 -4.52
CA VAL A 57 -5.03 -9.39 -4.53
C VAL A 57 -4.20 -9.24 -5.80
N GLN A 58 -4.55 -8.29 -6.63
CA GLN A 58 -3.82 -8.00 -7.86
C GLN A 58 -3.15 -6.64 -7.75
N ASP A 59 -1.84 -6.62 -7.96
CA ASP A 59 -1.10 -5.38 -8.16
C ASP A 59 -1.30 -4.89 -9.59
N LYS A 60 -1.92 -3.74 -9.73
CA LYS A 60 -2.03 -3.06 -11.03
C LYS A 60 -1.00 -1.94 -11.07
N ARG A 61 0.03 -2.12 -11.90
CA ARG A 61 1.04 -1.09 -12.14
C ARG A 61 0.75 -0.36 -13.45
N THR A 62 0.73 0.96 -13.38
CA THR A 62 0.61 1.83 -14.55
C THR A 62 1.90 2.65 -14.66
N ARG A 63 2.56 2.59 -15.79
CA ARG A 63 3.76 3.39 -16.06
C ARG A 63 3.36 4.84 -16.32
N GLN A 64 4.25 5.80 -16.07
CA GLN A 64 4.00 7.22 -16.32
C GLN A 64 3.55 7.50 -17.75
N GLN A 65 4.16 6.88 -18.73
CA GLN A 65 3.79 7.02 -20.15
C GLN A 65 2.35 6.59 -20.46
N ASP A 66 1.76 5.74 -19.59
CA ASP A 66 0.41 5.17 -19.73
C ASP A 66 -0.62 5.92 -18.87
N PHE A 67 -0.24 7.03 -18.24
CA PHE A 67 -1.19 7.87 -17.51
C PHE A 67 -2.23 8.45 -18.47
N ASN A 68 -3.49 8.40 -18.07
CA ASN A 68 -4.61 8.69 -18.96
C ASN A 68 -5.23 10.08 -18.82
N LEU A 69 -4.77 10.91 -17.88
CA LEU A 69 -5.20 12.30 -17.71
C LEU A 69 -4.06 13.26 -18.00
N ASP A 70 -2.92 13.08 -17.37
CA ASP A 70 -1.70 13.85 -17.63
C ASP A 70 -0.48 12.96 -17.42
N LYS A 71 0.38 12.88 -18.42
CA LYS A 71 1.57 12.03 -18.36
C LYS A 71 2.66 12.55 -17.43
N MET A 72 2.56 13.79 -17.00
CA MET A 72 3.53 14.42 -16.09
C MET A 72 4.98 14.40 -16.61
N ASP A 73 5.14 14.39 -17.93
CA ASP A 73 6.43 14.38 -18.64
C ASP A 73 6.67 15.71 -19.42
N GLY A 74 5.87 16.72 -19.13
CA GLY A 74 5.87 18.01 -19.81
C GLY A 74 5.04 18.05 -21.09
N THR A 75 4.55 16.91 -21.61
CA THR A 75 3.75 16.83 -22.83
C THR A 75 2.24 16.78 -22.56
N GLY A 76 1.84 16.57 -21.30
CA GLY A 76 0.45 16.52 -20.89
C GLY A 76 -0.21 17.90 -20.83
N PRO A 77 -1.54 17.96 -20.57
CA PRO A 77 -2.31 19.21 -20.55
C PRO A 77 -1.80 20.26 -19.56
N SER A 78 -1.20 19.85 -18.43
CA SER A 78 -0.64 20.79 -17.45
C SER A 78 0.72 21.36 -17.84
N GLY A 79 1.43 20.71 -18.77
CA GLY A 79 2.83 21.01 -19.07
C GLY A 79 3.79 20.70 -17.93
N TYR A 80 3.30 20.06 -16.84
CA TYR A 80 4.12 19.73 -15.68
C TYR A 80 5.03 18.55 -15.98
N ASN A 81 6.33 18.71 -15.67
CA ASN A 81 7.33 17.64 -15.79
C ASN A 81 7.74 17.17 -14.39
N LEU A 82 7.31 15.97 -14.03
CA LEU A 82 7.49 15.40 -12.70
C LEU A 82 8.93 14.88 -12.55
N ASP A 83 9.65 15.46 -11.60
CA ASP A 83 10.97 14.97 -11.17
C ASP A 83 10.82 14.20 -9.85
N ILE A 84 10.83 12.87 -9.92
CA ILE A 84 10.66 12.00 -8.75
C ILE A 84 11.86 12.02 -7.78
N THR A 85 12.97 12.65 -8.17
CA THR A 85 14.15 12.82 -7.28
C THR A 85 13.95 13.97 -6.31
N LYS A 86 12.93 14.79 -6.53
CA LYS A 86 12.58 15.93 -5.68
C LYS A 86 11.37 15.61 -4.80
N MET A 87 11.22 16.38 -3.76
CA MET A 87 10.06 16.28 -2.87
C MET A 87 8.77 16.56 -3.66
N GLN A 88 7.78 15.68 -3.53
CA GLN A 88 6.50 15.78 -4.18
C GLN A 88 5.36 15.59 -3.18
N MET A 89 4.25 16.28 -3.40
CA MET A 89 3.01 16.06 -2.68
C MET A 89 2.06 15.27 -3.57
N ILE A 90 1.72 14.06 -3.16
CA ILE A 90 0.83 13.16 -3.88
C ILE A 90 -0.55 13.20 -3.25
N GLY A 91 -1.60 13.24 -4.07
CA GLY A 91 -2.98 13.10 -3.65
C GLY A 91 -3.62 11.85 -4.25
N ILE A 92 -4.46 11.19 -3.48
CA ILE A 92 -5.30 10.09 -3.94
C ILE A 92 -6.74 10.39 -3.54
N GLN A 93 -7.64 10.37 -4.53
CA GLN A 93 -9.06 10.51 -4.32
C GLN A 93 -9.77 9.25 -4.79
N TYR A 94 -10.65 8.70 -3.97
CA TYR A 94 -11.35 7.48 -4.31
C TYR A 94 -12.75 7.43 -3.68
N SER A 95 -13.61 6.59 -4.24
CA SER A 95 -14.93 6.31 -3.70
C SER A 95 -14.82 5.27 -2.58
N TRP A 96 -15.24 5.65 -1.38
CA TRP A 96 -15.21 4.79 -0.19
C TRP A 96 -16.04 3.50 -0.33
N TYR A 97 -17.09 3.54 -1.15
CA TYR A 97 -17.98 2.39 -1.33
C TYR A 97 -17.40 1.27 -2.19
N GLY A 98 -16.16 1.42 -2.66
CA GLY A 98 -15.50 0.40 -3.48
C GLY A 98 -16.02 0.29 -4.91
N ALA A 99 -16.80 1.26 -5.35
CA ALA A 99 -17.22 1.46 -6.74
C ALA A 99 -16.78 2.86 -7.20
N GLY A 100 -16.92 3.18 -8.48
CA GLY A 100 -16.55 4.49 -9.00
C GLY A 100 -15.14 4.53 -9.55
N PHE A 101 -14.32 5.46 -9.07
CA PHE A 101 -12.98 5.67 -9.60
C PHE A 101 -11.96 5.89 -8.48
N ILE A 102 -10.68 5.77 -8.84
CA ILE A 102 -9.54 6.17 -8.03
C ILE A 102 -8.73 7.15 -8.87
N ASP A 103 -8.55 8.37 -8.38
CA ASP A 103 -7.72 9.39 -9.00
C ASP A 103 -6.39 9.53 -8.27
N TYR A 104 -5.33 9.58 -9.04
CA TYR A 104 -3.99 9.90 -8.57
C TYR A 104 -3.62 11.31 -9.04
N MET A 105 -3.09 12.10 -8.13
CA MET A 105 -2.80 13.52 -8.33
C MET A 105 -1.41 13.86 -7.81
N VAL A 106 -0.78 14.86 -8.39
CA VAL A 106 0.42 15.52 -7.88
C VAL A 106 0.12 17.01 -7.69
N ARG A 107 0.61 17.60 -6.62
CA ARG A 107 0.43 19.03 -6.39
C ARG A 107 1.47 19.82 -7.20
N GLY A 108 0.99 20.68 -8.08
CA GLY A 108 1.83 21.57 -8.88
C GLY A 108 2.46 22.71 -8.06
N ALA A 109 3.38 23.43 -8.69
CA ALA A 109 4.05 24.58 -8.06
C ALA A 109 3.10 25.74 -7.73
N ASP A 110 1.98 25.83 -8.41
CA ASP A 110 0.91 26.80 -8.19
C ASP A 110 -0.01 26.45 -7.01
N GLY A 111 0.24 25.30 -6.37
CA GLY A 111 -0.55 24.80 -5.26
C GLY A 111 -1.83 24.04 -5.65
N ASN A 112 -2.12 23.87 -6.92
CA ASN A 112 -3.25 23.08 -7.40
C ASN A 112 -2.87 21.62 -7.61
N PHE A 113 -3.87 20.73 -7.48
CA PHE A 113 -3.67 19.33 -7.83
C PHE A 113 -3.85 19.10 -9.34
N ILE A 114 -2.87 18.45 -9.93
CA ILE A 114 -2.87 17.98 -11.30
C ILE A 114 -3.25 16.50 -11.29
N PHE A 115 -4.35 16.15 -11.95
CA PHE A 115 -4.80 14.77 -12.07
C PHE A 115 -3.95 14.03 -13.10
N CYS A 116 -3.25 12.99 -12.67
CA CYS A 116 -2.31 12.24 -13.49
C CYS A 116 -2.98 11.01 -14.13
N HIS A 117 -3.64 10.21 -13.30
CA HIS A 117 -4.22 8.95 -13.75
C HIS A 117 -5.52 8.65 -13.03
N ARG A 118 -6.48 8.08 -13.76
CA ARG A 118 -7.77 7.61 -13.23
C ARG A 118 -7.97 6.15 -13.51
N ILE A 119 -8.15 5.36 -12.45
CA ILE A 119 -8.64 3.98 -12.54
C ILE A 119 -10.16 4.02 -12.43
N ARG A 120 -10.84 3.54 -13.46
CA ARG A 120 -12.31 3.41 -13.46
C ARG A 120 -12.70 2.01 -13.04
N ASN A 121 -13.66 1.92 -12.13
CA ASN A 121 -14.20 0.65 -11.64
C ASN A 121 -15.71 0.54 -11.88
N SER A 122 -16.44 1.67 -11.97
CA SER A 122 -17.85 1.70 -12.26
C SER A 122 -18.16 1.14 -13.65
N ASN A 123 -19.15 0.26 -13.73
CA ASN A 123 -19.57 -0.41 -14.96
C ASN A 123 -18.46 -1.22 -15.67
N ILE A 124 -17.44 -1.63 -14.90
CA ILE A 124 -16.31 -2.44 -15.37
C ILE A 124 -16.16 -3.67 -14.48
N ASN A 125 -16.10 -3.47 -13.16
CA ASN A 125 -15.92 -4.54 -12.21
C ASN A 125 -17.26 -5.12 -11.74
N THR A 126 -17.30 -6.41 -11.52
CA THR A 126 -18.47 -7.12 -10.95
C THR A 126 -18.50 -7.08 -9.44
N GLU A 127 -17.41 -6.66 -8.80
CA GLU A 127 -17.29 -6.57 -7.35
C GLU A 127 -16.61 -5.25 -6.95
N ALA A 128 -16.82 -4.82 -5.70
CA ALA A 128 -16.13 -3.67 -5.14
C ALA A 128 -14.60 -3.88 -5.14
N TYR A 129 -13.86 -2.84 -5.52
CA TYR A 129 -12.38 -2.88 -5.49
C TYR A 129 -11.83 -2.79 -4.06
N MET A 130 -12.62 -2.36 -3.11
CA MET A 130 -12.24 -2.24 -1.71
C MET A 130 -13.28 -2.94 -0.83
N ARG A 131 -12.84 -3.80 0.06
CA ARG A 131 -13.71 -4.60 0.93
C ARG A 131 -13.64 -4.20 2.41
N SER A 132 -12.77 -3.29 2.77
CA SER A 132 -12.60 -2.76 4.13
C SER A 132 -13.37 -1.45 4.30
N GLY A 133 -14.71 -1.50 4.24
CA GLY A 133 -15.57 -0.32 4.36
C GLY A 133 -15.63 0.31 5.76
N ASN A 134 -14.96 -0.26 6.74
CA ASN A 134 -15.05 0.16 8.14
C ASN A 134 -13.65 0.48 8.72
N LEU A 135 -12.91 1.35 8.03
CA LEU A 135 -11.61 1.83 8.51
C LEU A 135 -11.82 3.07 9.39
N PRO A 136 -11.19 3.12 10.57
CA PRO A 136 -11.17 4.34 11.38
C PRO A 136 -10.42 5.45 10.63
N VAL A 137 -10.82 6.68 10.84
CA VAL A 137 -10.05 7.84 10.40
C VAL A 137 -8.71 7.82 11.13
N ARG A 138 -7.63 7.83 10.37
CA ARG A 138 -6.26 7.86 10.90
C ARG A 138 -5.54 9.06 10.32
N TYR A 139 -4.99 9.87 11.21
CA TYR A 139 -4.03 10.90 10.88
C TYR A 139 -2.68 10.46 11.44
N GLU A 140 -1.69 10.39 10.60
CA GLU A 140 -0.34 10.01 11.00
C GLU A 140 0.65 10.97 10.37
N VAL A 141 1.52 11.49 11.20
CA VAL A 141 2.69 12.24 10.79
C VAL A 141 3.90 11.44 11.25
N THR A 142 4.67 10.92 10.31
CA THR A 142 5.90 10.20 10.59
C THR A 142 7.07 11.07 10.18
N ASN A 143 7.97 11.30 11.10
CA ASN A 143 9.25 11.95 10.83
C ASN A 143 10.35 10.93 11.15
N GLU A 144 11.16 10.60 10.18
CA GLU A 144 12.40 9.85 10.38
C GLU A 144 13.47 10.84 10.83
N GLY A 145 13.40 11.22 12.08
CA GLY A 145 14.40 12.07 12.69
C GLY A 145 15.68 11.30 13.04
N VAL A 146 16.71 12.05 13.38
CA VAL A 146 17.91 11.50 13.98
C VAL A 146 17.58 10.99 15.37
N VAL A 147 17.85 9.72 15.65
CA VAL A 147 17.58 9.09 16.93
C VAL A 147 18.87 8.60 17.55
N GLY A 148 19.11 9.02 18.79
CA GLY A 148 20.21 8.52 19.60
C GLY A 148 19.71 8.06 20.96
N ARG A 149 20.21 6.94 21.42
CA ARG A 149 19.96 6.45 22.77
C ARG A 149 21.10 6.88 23.68
N LEU A 150 20.77 7.48 24.79
CA LEU A 150 21.76 7.83 25.83
C LEU A 150 22.34 6.56 26.44
N ALA A 151 23.66 6.50 26.57
CA ALA A 151 24.36 5.43 27.26
C ALA A 151 24.27 5.58 28.78
N GLU A 152 24.05 6.79 29.27
CA GLU A 152 23.98 7.12 30.70
C GLU A 152 23.02 8.31 30.94
N ASP A 153 22.67 8.52 32.19
CA ASP A 153 21.86 9.67 32.59
C ASP A 153 22.68 10.97 32.43
N VAL A 154 22.07 12.00 31.85
CA VAL A 154 22.67 13.31 31.62
C VAL A 154 22.21 14.30 32.68
N ASN A 155 23.12 15.13 33.17
CA ASN A 155 22.83 16.22 34.08
C ASN A 155 23.16 17.57 33.43
N ASN A 156 22.79 18.66 34.14
CA ASN A 156 22.94 20.02 33.62
C ASN A 156 24.38 20.58 33.61
N THR A 157 25.37 19.79 34.00
CA THR A 157 26.79 20.20 34.05
C THR A 157 27.63 19.48 33.02
N GLN A 158 27.07 18.47 32.36
CA GLN A 158 27.77 17.72 31.29
C GLN A 158 27.87 18.54 30.03
N THR A 159 29.04 18.57 29.45
CA THR A 159 29.36 19.20 28.15
C THR A 159 29.51 18.19 27.02
N THR A 160 29.53 16.90 27.36
CA THR A 160 29.59 15.79 26.42
C THR A 160 28.51 14.78 26.70
N ILE A 161 27.85 14.31 25.68
CA ILE A 161 26.80 13.28 25.76
C ILE A 161 27.30 12.04 25.06
N THR A 162 27.25 10.90 25.76
CA THR A 162 27.60 9.61 25.21
C THR A 162 26.33 8.91 24.72
N LEU A 163 26.33 8.44 23.49
CA LEU A 163 25.23 7.71 22.91
C LEU A 163 25.58 6.22 22.78
N ASP A 164 24.66 5.37 23.21
CA ASP A 164 24.77 3.91 23.13
C ASP A 164 24.44 3.41 21.71
N SER A 165 23.53 4.10 21.03
CA SER A 165 23.20 3.83 19.64
C SER A 165 22.83 5.11 18.91
N ILE A 166 23.13 5.15 17.62
CA ILE A 166 22.82 6.26 16.72
C ILE A 166 22.21 5.72 15.43
N GLU A 167 21.11 6.32 15.00
CA GLU A 167 20.51 6.07 13.69
C GLU A 167 20.36 7.39 12.96
N ASN A 168 20.74 7.41 11.68
CA ASN A 168 20.64 8.57 10.79
C ASN A 168 21.42 9.82 11.26
N PHE A 169 22.39 9.67 12.16
CA PHE A 169 23.30 10.77 12.48
C PHE A 169 24.24 11.02 11.30
N PRO A 170 24.47 12.27 10.92
CA PRO A 170 25.48 12.60 9.94
C PRO A 170 26.87 12.25 10.49
N THR A 171 27.75 11.78 9.61
CA THR A 171 29.15 11.46 9.98
C THR A 171 29.97 12.71 10.31
N GLU A 172 29.52 13.88 9.85
CA GLU A 172 30.11 15.19 10.12
C GLU A 172 29.00 16.24 10.20
N GLY A 173 29.12 17.20 11.12
CA GLY A 173 28.21 18.32 11.26
C GLY A 173 27.92 18.70 12.71
N THR A 174 27.17 19.78 12.87
CA THR A 174 26.63 20.23 14.18
C THR A 174 25.18 19.72 14.29
N VAL A 175 24.85 19.13 15.43
CA VAL A 175 23.49 18.68 15.77
C VAL A 175 22.72 19.84 16.39
#